data_817207e0b474e6d4b16f8bc2296a7da5
#
_entry.id   817207e0b474e6d4b16f8bc2296a7da5
#
_cell.length_a   1.000
_cell.length_b   1.000
_cell.length_c   1.000
_cell.angle_alpha   90.00
_cell.angle_beta   90.00
_cell.angle_gamma   90.00
#
_symmetry.space_group_name_H-M   'P 1'
#
loop_
_entity.id
_entity.type
_entity.pdbx_description
1 polymer ?
#
loop_
_entity_poly.entity_id
_entity_poly.type
_entity_poly.pdbx_seq_one_letter_code
_entity_poly.pdbx_strand_id
1 'polypeptide(L)'
;MAYSGGVDSVFLARVARDVLGERSLAVIADSPSLPRRELAEALEIAERFQMAVRVVHTREFDNPSYLANPNNRCYFCKRELFTELEPVAKAGGYAVIVYGENASDAGDFRPGAEAAAEFEVRAPLREVGLTKAEIRELSAQLGLPTADKPQMACLSSRIPHGEAVTPEKLGMVEQAECFLRDLGFHDVRVRHHELPLSVKSLNRHTVKPDDDDSTIERFHGSTSLARIEVGPAEMGKVFENQTFARIAEALKKIGYAQVTLDLLGYRRESLNEASVAVRASV
;
A
#
# COMPACT_ATOMS: atom_id res chain seq x y z
N MET A 1 -19.91 4.47 3.23
CA MET A 1 -19.14 3.87 2.12
C MET A 1 -17.66 3.79 2.49
N ALA A 2 -16.96 2.75 2.02
CA ALA A 2 -15.51 2.67 2.16
C ALA A 2 -14.82 3.70 1.26
N TYR A 3 -14.01 4.58 1.85
CA TYR A 3 -13.36 5.71 1.20
C TYR A 3 -11.83 5.59 1.38
N SER A 4 -11.08 5.68 0.30
CA SER A 4 -9.61 5.52 0.31
C SER A 4 -8.85 6.72 -0.26
N GLY A 5 -9.55 7.78 -0.72
CA GLY A 5 -8.91 8.89 -1.41
C GLY A 5 -8.42 8.57 -2.84
N GLY A 6 -8.67 7.37 -3.33
CA GLY A 6 -8.40 6.99 -4.73
C GLY A 6 -9.54 7.38 -5.68
N VAL A 7 -9.26 7.37 -6.98
CA VAL A 7 -10.18 7.83 -8.05
C VAL A 7 -11.61 7.32 -7.87
N ASP A 8 -11.79 6.00 -7.75
CA ASP A 8 -13.11 5.38 -7.70
C ASP A 8 -13.88 5.74 -6.42
N SER A 9 -13.20 5.71 -5.27
CA SER A 9 -13.81 5.99 -3.99
C SER A 9 -14.19 7.47 -3.82
N VAL A 10 -13.37 8.38 -4.36
CA VAL A 10 -13.66 9.83 -4.37
C VAL A 10 -14.83 10.12 -5.29
N PHE A 11 -14.84 9.56 -6.50
CA PHE A 11 -15.95 9.70 -7.43
C PHE A 11 -17.26 9.18 -6.82
N LEU A 12 -17.26 7.98 -6.27
CA LEU A 12 -18.42 7.38 -5.61
C LEU A 12 -18.92 8.24 -4.44
N ALA A 13 -17.99 8.75 -3.61
CA ALA A 13 -18.33 9.60 -2.48
C ALA A 13 -18.95 10.93 -2.92
N ARG A 14 -18.42 11.54 -4.00
CA ARG A 14 -18.96 12.77 -4.56
C ARG A 14 -20.37 12.56 -5.11
N VAL A 15 -20.58 11.55 -5.93
CA VAL A 15 -21.91 11.23 -6.48
C VAL A 15 -22.91 10.93 -5.37
N ALA A 16 -22.50 10.15 -4.35
CA ALA A 16 -23.36 9.87 -3.22
C ALA A 16 -23.72 11.13 -2.42
N ARG A 17 -22.79 12.06 -2.25
CA ARG A 17 -23.06 13.37 -1.60
C ARG A 17 -24.07 14.19 -2.43
N ASP A 18 -23.91 14.24 -3.75
CA ASP A 18 -24.78 15.02 -4.63
C ASP A 18 -26.22 14.45 -4.66
N VAL A 19 -26.38 13.12 -4.63
CA VAL A 19 -27.69 12.46 -4.73
C VAL A 19 -28.38 12.30 -3.38
N LEU A 20 -27.62 11.92 -2.33
CA LEU A 20 -28.16 11.54 -1.03
C LEU A 20 -28.01 12.63 0.05
N GLY A 21 -27.18 13.64 -0.21
CA GLY A 21 -26.91 14.72 0.73
C GLY A 21 -26.32 14.18 2.05
N GLU A 22 -26.94 14.56 3.15
CA GLU A 22 -26.52 14.19 4.51
C GLU A 22 -26.75 12.69 4.84
N ARG A 23 -27.49 11.97 3.99
CA ARG A 23 -27.68 10.51 4.14
C ARG A 23 -26.52 9.69 3.59
N SER A 24 -25.42 10.34 3.20
CA SER A 24 -24.19 9.67 2.78
C SER A 24 -23.05 9.96 3.76
N LEU A 25 -22.25 8.93 4.06
CA LEU A 25 -21.07 9.04 4.91
C LEU A 25 -19.93 8.26 4.26
N ALA A 26 -18.81 8.94 3.99
CA ALA A 26 -17.54 8.32 3.63
C ALA A 26 -16.80 7.91 4.91
N VAL A 27 -16.21 6.71 4.92
CA VAL A 27 -15.43 6.22 6.06
C VAL A 27 -14.08 5.80 5.56
N ILE A 28 -13.01 6.42 6.08
CA ILE A 28 -11.62 6.11 5.76
C ILE A 28 -10.99 5.36 6.92
N ALA A 29 -10.33 4.23 6.60
CA ALA A 29 -9.56 3.47 7.57
C ALA A 29 -8.19 4.12 7.76
N ASP A 30 -7.84 4.42 8.99
CA ASP A 30 -6.50 4.85 9.39
C ASP A 30 -5.75 3.67 10.01
N SER A 31 -4.66 3.28 9.38
CA SER A 31 -3.77 2.23 9.84
C SER A 31 -2.33 2.52 9.37
N PRO A 32 -1.33 1.79 9.89
CA PRO A 32 0.05 1.90 9.40
C PRO A 32 0.22 1.58 7.91
N SER A 33 -0.75 0.89 7.28
CA SER A 33 -0.75 0.59 5.85
C SER A 33 -1.10 1.79 4.96
N LEU A 34 -1.78 2.80 5.49
CA LEU A 34 -2.19 3.99 4.75
C LEU A 34 -1.12 5.09 4.88
N PRO A 35 -0.50 5.54 3.77
CA PRO A 35 0.44 6.66 3.83
C PRO A 35 -0.22 7.90 4.46
N ARG A 36 0.50 8.58 5.34
CA ARG A 36 -0.03 9.78 6.03
C ARG A 36 -0.41 10.90 5.06
N ARG A 37 0.39 11.08 3.99
CA ARG A 37 0.06 12.06 2.92
C ARG A 37 -1.25 11.72 2.23
N GLU A 38 -1.51 10.45 2.00
CA GLU A 38 -2.74 10.01 1.34
C GLU A 38 -3.97 10.20 2.22
N LEU A 39 -3.84 9.98 3.53
CA LEU A 39 -4.89 10.28 4.49
C LEU A 39 -5.19 11.78 4.50
N ALA A 40 -4.15 12.63 4.60
CA ALA A 40 -4.30 14.08 4.62
C ALA A 40 -4.98 14.59 3.33
N GLU A 41 -4.51 14.14 2.17
CA GLU A 41 -5.09 14.51 0.86
C GLU A 41 -6.55 14.05 0.74
N ALA A 42 -6.86 12.83 1.19
CA ALA A 42 -8.23 12.31 1.14
C ALA A 42 -9.18 13.14 2.01
N LEU A 43 -8.74 13.60 3.18
CA LEU A 43 -9.53 14.45 4.07
C LEU A 43 -9.69 15.87 3.49
N GLU A 44 -8.65 16.46 2.89
CA GLU A 44 -8.70 17.75 2.21
C GLU A 44 -9.70 17.72 1.03
N ILE A 45 -9.66 16.65 0.22
CA ILE A 45 -10.62 16.48 -0.88
C ILE A 45 -12.05 16.38 -0.33
N ALA A 46 -12.26 15.62 0.76
CA ALA A 46 -13.57 15.48 1.35
C ALA A 46 -14.12 16.82 1.87
N GLU A 47 -13.29 17.63 2.51
CA GLU A 47 -13.64 18.97 2.99
C GLU A 47 -13.98 19.89 1.81
N ARG A 48 -13.12 19.98 0.81
CA ARG A 48 -13.30 20.81 -0.39
C ARG A 48 -14.61 20.52 -1.12
N PHE A 49 -15.00 19.25 -1.19
CA PHE A 49 -16.23 18.82 -1.88
C PHE A 49 -17.42 18.58 -0.91
N GLN A 50 -17.31 19.03 0.34
CA GLN A 50 -18.35 18.96 1.37
C GLN A 50 -18.88 17.53 1.57
N MET A 51 -18.03 16.52 1.41
CA MET A 51 -18.36 15.13 1.68
C MET A 51 -18.20 14.86 3.17
N ALA A 52 -19.24 14.33 3.83
CA ALA A 52 -19.12 13.91 5.22
C ALA A 52 -18.16 12.73 5.32
N VAL A 53 -17.10 12.87 6.13
CA VAL A 53 -16.08 11.83 6.34
C VAL A 53 -15.94 11.49 7.82
N ARG A 54 -15.76 10.20 8.10
CA ARG A 54 -15.33 9.68 9.40
C ARG A 54 -14.06 8.87 9.25
N VAL A 55 -13.08 9.12 10.12
CA VAL A 55 -11.89 8.27 10.26
C VAL A 55 -12.20 7.17 11.27
N VAL A 56 -11.85 5.94 10.93
CA VAL A 56 -11.90 4.77 11.82
C VAL A 56 -10.49 4.15 11.89
N HIS A 57 -10.10 3.69 13.06
CA HIS A 57 -8.85 2.97 13.23
C HIS A 57 -9.09 1.48 13.07
N THR A 58 -8.38 0.83 12.17
CA THR A 58 -8.47 -0.60 11.94
C THR A 58 -7.33 -1.36 12.62
N ARG A 59 -7.57 -2.61 12.98
CA ARG A 59 -6.67 -3.46 13.78
C ARG A 59 -6.13 -4.65 13.00
N GLU A 60 -5.97 -4.52 11.69
CA GLU A 60 -5.40 -5.62 10.89
C GLU A 60 -4.00 -6.04 11.34
N PHE A 61 -3.25 -5.16 12.02
CA PHE A 61 -1.93 -5.47 12.60
C PHE A 61 -2.00 -6.33 13.87
N ASP A 62 -3.19 -6.51 14.47
CA ASP A 62 -3.40 -7.48 15.54
C ASP A 62 -3.68 -8.89 15.00
N ASN A 63 -3.87 -9.02 13.68
CA ASN A 63 -4.18 -10.29 13.02
C ASN A 63 -2.93 -11.00 12.50
N PRO A 64 -2.52 -12.15 13.08
CA PRO A 64 -1.34 -12.89 12.61
C PRO A 64 -1.41 -13.30 11.13
N SER A 65 -2.61 -13.58 10.61
CA SER A 65 -2.79 -13.93 9.20
C SER A 65 -2.51 -12.74 8.26
N TYR A 66 -2.79 -11.53 8.70
CA TYR A 66 -2.42 -10.32 7.96
C TYR A 66 -0.91 -10.08 8.02
N LEU A 67 -0.32 -10.19 9.23
CA LEU A 67 1.11 -9.96 9.45
C LEU A 67 2.00 -10.93 8.67
N ALA A 68 1.55 -12.18 8.50
CA ALA A 68 2.25 -13.19 7.70
C ALA A 68 2.34 -12.85 6.21
N ASN A 69 1.64 -11.82 5.76
CA ASN A 69 1.69 -11.28 4.39
C ASN A 69 1.44 -12.33 3.28
N PRO A 70 0.38 -13.13 3.37
CA PRO A 70 0.05 -14.08 2.32
C PRO A 70 -0.43 -13.36 1.04
N ASN A 71 -0.52 -14.10 -0.07
CA ASN A 71 -0.99 -13.57 -1.34
C ASN A 71 -2.42 -12.98 -1.25
N ASN A 72 -3.24 -13.50 -0.34
CA ASN A 72 -4.60 -13.00 -0.07
C ASN A 72 -4.67 -12.00 1.10
N ARG A 73 -3.55 -11.34 1.49
CA ARG A 73 -3.52 -10.34 2.58
C ARG A 73 -4.64 -9.31 2.47
N CYS A 74 -5.00 -8.89 1.25
CA CYS A 74 -6.06 -7.91 1.01
C CYS A 74 -7.43 -8.36 1.52
N TYR A 75 -7.69 -9.67 1.60
CA TYR A 75 -8.89 -10.21 2.23
C TYR A 75 -8.95 -9.83 3.72
N PHE A 76 -7.89 -10.09 4.48
CA PHE A 76 -7.85 -9.77 5.91
C PHE A 76 -7.98 -8.27 6.18
N CYS A 77 -7.31 -7.44 5.37
CA CYS A 77 -7.42 -5.98 5.46
C CYS A 77 -8.85 -5.49 5.19
N LYS A 78 -9.49 -6.00 4.14
CA LYS A 78 -10.86 -5.60 3.80
C LYS A 78 -11.89 -6.13 4.80
N ARG A 79 -11.71 -7.35 5.29
CA ARG A 79 -12.57 -7.92 6.33
C ARG A 79 -12.53 -7.06 7.58
N GLU A 80 -11.34 -6.64 8.04
CA GLU A 80 -11.18 -5.73 9.17
C GLU A 80 -11.90 -4.41 8.93
N LEU A 81 -11.68 -3.78 7.76
CA LEU A 81 -12.36 -2.54 7.39
C LEU A 81 -13.89 -2.69 7.50
N PHE A 82 -14.46 -3.76 6.93
CA PHE A 82 -15.91 -3.94 6.94
C PHE A 82 -16.45 -4.24 8.33
N THR A 83 -15.69 -4.96 9.18
CA THR A 83 -16.00 -5.15 10.60
C THR A 83 -16.14 -3.81 11.32
N GLU A 84 -15.26 -2.85 11.05
CA GLU A 84 -15.33 -1.50 11.64
C GLU A 84 -16.43 -0.63 11.00
N LEU A 85 -16.82 -0.88 9.75
CA LEU A 85 -17.89 -0.14 9.08
C LEU A 85 -19.30 -0.56 9.53
N GLU A 86 -19.52 -1.83 9.88
CA GLU A 86 -20.85 -2.33 10.30
C GLU A 86 -21.45 -1.54 11.49
N PRO A 87 -20.73 -1.36 12.63
CA PRO A 87 -21.27 -0.60 13.74
C PRO A 87 -21.51 0.88 13.39
N VAL A 88 -20.67 1.47 12.52
CA VAL A 88 -20.87 2.83 12.02
C VAL A 88 -22.16 2.92 11.19
N ALA A 89 -22.38 1.96 10.30
CA ALA A 89 -23.58 1.92 9.48
C ALA A 89 -24.84 1.73 10.34
N LYS A 90 -24.81 0.80 11.28
CA LYS A 90 -25.93 0.52 12.19
C LYS A 90 -26.27 1.72 13.08
N ALA A 91 -25.26 2.34 13.70
CA ALA A 91 -25.46 3.50 14.57
C ALA A 91 -25.96 4.73 13.81
N GLY A 92 -25.55 4.91 12.55
CA GLY A 92 -25.98 6.00 11.69
C GLY A 92 -27.28 5.75 10.94
N GLY A 93 -27.89 4.57 11.05
CA GLY A 93 -29.10 4.20 10.32
C GLY A 93 -28.89 4.10 8.80
N TYR A 94 -27.67 3.82 8.34
CA TYR A 94 -27.37 3.64 6.93
C TYR A 94 -27.83 2.27 6.44
N ALA A 95 -28.57 2.26 5.32
CA ALA A 95 -29.19 1.05 4.80
C ALA A 95 -28.22 0.09 4.14
N VAL A 96 -27.05 0.58 3.65
CA VAL A 96 -26.11 -0.23 2.87
C VAL A 96 -24.67 0.30 3.03
N ILE A 97 -23.72 -0.63 3.03
CA ILE A 97 -22.28 -0.33 2.89
C ILE A 97 -21.91 -0.51 1.42
N VAL A 98 -21.16 0.45 0.88
CA VAL A 98 -20.69 0.40 -0.53
C VAL A 98 -19.19 0.68 -0.63
N TYR A 99 -18.55 0.23 -1.73
CA TYR A 99 -17.15 0.51 -2.01
C TYR A 99 -16.90 0.76 -3.51
N GLY A 100 -15.74 1.34 -3.83
CA GLY A 100 -15.40 1.85 -5.16
C GLY A 100 -14.78 0.79 -6.08
N GLU A 101 -15.35 -0.40 -6.22
CA GLU A 101 -14.99 -1.34 -7.27
C GLU A 101 -15.70 -0.98 -8.57
N ASN A 102 -15.00 -1.07 -9.71
CA ASN A 102 -15.50 -0.67 -11.02
C ASN A 102 -15.50 -1.85 -12.01
N ALA A 103 -16.09 -1.67 -13.21
CA ALA A 103 -16.22 -2.74 -14.19
C ALA A 103 -14.89 -3.25 -14.76
N SER A 104 -13.85 -2.40 -14.81
CA SER A 104 -12.52 -2.81 -15.29
C SER A 104 -11.80 -3.74 -14.30
N ASP A 105 -12.28 -3.84 -13.07
CA ASP A 105 -11.73 -4.70 -12.04
C ASP A 105 -12.21 -6.17 -12.18
N ALA A 106 -13.14 -6.43 -13.07
CA ALA A 106 -13.68 -7.76 -13.32
C ALA A 106 -12.63 -8.67 -13.96
N GLY A 107 -12.44 -9.86 -13.38
CA GLY A 107 -11.46 -10.85 -13.85
C GLY A 107 -10.10 -10.81 -13.17
N ASP A 108 -9.79 -9.78 -12.40
CA ASP A 108 -8.58 -9.73 -11.59
C ASP A 108 -8.71 -10.61 -10.33
N PHE A 109 -7.60 -11.20 -9.89
CA PHE A 109 -7.54 -11.86 -8.59
C PHE A 109 -7.62 -10.80 -7.48
N ARG A 110 -8.80 -10.68 -6.87
CA ARG A 110 -9.09 -9.67 -5.84
C ARG A 110 -9.60 -10.30 -4.55
N PRO A 111 -8.71 -10.75 -3.67
CA PRO A 111 -9.10 -11.33 -2.38
C PRO A 111 -10.00 -10.41 -1.53
N GLY A 112 -9.87 -9.10 -1.69
CA GLY A 112 -10.74 -8.14 -1.01
C GLY A 112 -12.21 -8.17 -1.47
N ALA A 113 -12.52 -8.71 -2.64
CA ALA A 113 -13.90 -8.88 -3.10
C ALA A 113 -14.62 -10.02 -2.35
N GLU A 114 -13.89 -11.06 -1.91
CA GLU A 114 -14.43 -12.13 -1.08
C GLU A 114 -14.92 -11.56 0.26
N ALA A 115 -14.11 -10.71 0.91
CA ALA A 115 -14.52 -10.03 2.12
C ALA A 115 -15.76 -9.14 1.89
N ALA A 116 -15.83 -8.41 0.76
CA ALA A 116 -16.99 -7.59 0.43
C ALA A 116 -18.28 -8.42 0.29
N ALA A 117 -18.17 -9.61 -0.29
CA ALA A 117 -19.30 -10.53 -0.43
C ALA A 117 -19.78 -11.08 0.93
N GLU A 118 -18.85 -11.40 1.85
CA GLU A 118 -19.20 -11.87 3.22
C GLU A 118 -20.01 -10.83 4.00
N PHE A 119 -19.70 -9.54 3.81
CA PHE A 119 -20.36 -8.42 4.49
C PHE A 119 -21.49 -7.78 3.66
N GLU A 120 -21.91 -8.43 2.58
CA GLU A 120 -22.96 -7.94 1.67
C GLU A 120 -22.72 -6.50 1.18
N VAL A 121 -21.43 -6.11 1.05
CA VAL A 121 -21.03 -4.77 0.61
C VAL A 121 -21.21 -4.64 -0.89
N ARG A 122 -21.95 -3.62 -1.33
CA ARG A 122 -22.25 -3.38 -2.74
C ARG A 122 -21.17 -2.60 -3.45
N ALA A 123 -21.08 -2.79 -4.76
CA ALA A 123 -20.14 -2.11 -5.66
C ALA A 123 -20.91 -1.33 -6.76
N PRO A 124 -21.52 -0.16 -6.44
CA PRO A 124 -22.41 0.54 -7.37
C PRO A 124 -21.77 0.86 -8.73
N LEU A 125 -20.48 1.21 -8.76
CA LEU A 125 -19.78 1.54 -10.01
C LEU A 125 -19.70 0.32 -10.94
N ARG A 126 -19.41 -0.87 -10.36
CA ARG A 126 -19.40 -2.14 -11.09
C ARG A 126 -20.81 -2.56 -11.51
N GLU A 127 -21.79 -2.40 -10.62
CA GLU A 127 -23.19 -2.77 -10.87
C GLU A 127 -23.79 -2.02 -12.07
N VAL A 128 -23.40 -0.77 -12.27
CA VAL A 128 -23.82 0.04 -13.44
C VAL A 128 -22.87 -0.06 -14.63
N GLY A 129 -21.83 -0.88 -14.53
CA GLY A 129 -20.90 -1.15 -15.62
C GLY A 129 -19.88 -0.03 -15.91
N LEU A 130 -19.67 0.92 -14.98
CA LEU A 130 -18.69 2.00 -15.16
C LEU A 130 -17.26 1.46 -15.17
N THR A 131 -16.54 1.77 -16.24
CA THR A 131 -15.12 1.45 -16.40
C THR A 131 -14.23 2.49 -15.74
N LYS A 132 -12.97 2.12 -15.50
CA LYS A 132 -11.96 3.04 -14.94
C LYS A 132 -11.75 4.29 -15.80
N ALA A 133 -11.80 4.15 -17.13
CA ALA A 133 -11.66 5.26 -18.07
C ALA A 133 -12.82 6.25 -17.92
N GLU A 134 -14.06 5.76 -17.92
CA GLU A 134 -15.25 6.59 -17.74
C GLU A 134 -15.27 7.28 -16.37
N ILE A 135 -14.88 6.57 -15.30
CA ILE A 135 -14.78 7.18 -13.96
C ILE A 135 -13.77 8.33 -13.94
N ARG A 136 -12.62 8.21 -14.62
CA ARG A 136 -11.66 9.30 -14.75
C ARG A 136 -12.21 10.49 -15.51
N GLU A 137 -12.87 10.25 -16.64
CA GLU A 137 -13.51 11.29 -17.43
C GLU A 137 -14.58 12.04 -16.62
N LEU A 138 -15.49 11.31 -15.98
CA LEU A 138 -16.53 11.89 -15.13
C LEU A 138 -15.94 12.62 -13.92
N SER A 139 -14.85 12.10 -13.33
CA SER A 139 -14.13 12.77 -12.25
C SER A 139 -13.55 14.11 -12.70
N ALA A 140 -12.99 14.17 -13.91
CA ALA A 140 -12.50 15.43 -14.51
C ALA A 140 -13.63 16.43 -14.76
N GLN A 141 -14.77 15.97 -15.27
CA GLN A 141 -15.96 16.81 -15.48
C GLN A 141 -16.51 17.38 -14.16
N LEU A 142 -16.41 16.61 -13.05
CA LEU A 142 -16.77 17.07 -11.70
C LEU A 142 -15.70 17.92 -11.02
N GLY A 143 -14.56 18.16 -11.67
CA GLY A 143 -13.42 18.91 -11.13
C GLY A 143 -12.72 18.22 -9.97
N LEU A 144 -12.81 16.89 -9.88
CA LEU A 144 -12.16 16.11 -8.82
C LEU A 144 -10.64 16.02 -9.10
N PRO A 145 -9.78 16.37 -8.14
CA PRO A 145 -8.32 16.36 -8.34
C PRO A 145 -7.74 14.95 -8.51
N THR A 146 -8.54 13.93 -8.25
CA THR A 146 -8.14 12.53 -8.38
C THR A 146 -8.32 11.96 -9.79
N ALA A 147 -8.86 12.72 -10.76
CA ALA A 147 -9.11 12.26 -12.12
C ALA A 147 -7.87 11.60 -12.76
N ASP A 148 -6.70 12.24 -12.62
CA ASP A 148 -5.43 11.76 -13.17
C ASP A 148 -4.55 11.05 -12.12
N LYS A 149 -5.06 10.87 -10.89
CA LYS A 149 -4.29 10.25 -9.82
C LYS A 149 -3.89 8.82 -10.20
N PRO A 150 -2.59 8.45 -10.08
CA PRO A 150 -2.15 7.08 -10.30
C PRO A 150 -2.86 6.10 -9.38
N GLN A 151 -2.89 4.82 -9.78
CA GLN A 151 -3.43 3.78 -8.90
C GLN A 151 -2.58 3.65 -7.65
N MET A 152 -3.22 3.86 -6.52
CA MET A 152 -2.58 3.76 -5.22
C MET A 152 -2.63 2.34 -4.69
N ALA A 153 -1.53 1.92 -4.08
CA ALA A 153 -1.46 0.69 -3.32
C ALA A 153 -0.99 1.02 -1.90
N CYS A 154 -1.48 0.28 -0.91
CA CYS A 154 -1.10 0.46 0.49
C CYS A 154 0.41 0.21 0.71
N LEU A 155 1.00 0.75 1.77
CA LEU A 155 2.44 0.56 2.09
C LEU A 155 2.80 -0.92 2.22
N SER A 156 1.89 -1.76 2.72
CA SER A 156 2.12 -3.20 2.85
C SER A 156 2.43 -3.89 1.52
N SER A 157 2.01 -3.30 0.38
CA SER A 157 2.35 -3.81 -0.95
C SER A 157 3.83 -3.63 -1.32
N ARG A 158 4.63 -2.96 -0.48
CA ARG A 158 6.08 -2.81 -0.66
C ARG A 158 6.87 -3.92 -0.02
N ILE A 159 6.22 -4.75 0.79
CA ILE A 159 6.83 -5.90 1.45
C ILE A 159 6.55 -7.14 0.59
N PRO A 160 7.55 -7.94 0.21
CA PRO A 160 7.35 -9.18 -0.53
C PRO A 160 6.42 -10.15 0.19
N HIS A 161 5.59 -10.87 -0.56
CA HIS A 161 4.71 -11.88 0.02
C HIS A 161 5.53 -12.94 0.77
N GLY A 162 5.06 -13.30 1.97
CA GLY A 162 5.74 -14.23 2.87
C GLY A 162 6.75 -13.56 3.83
N GLU A 163 7.17 -12.31 3.58
CA GLU A 163 7.88 -11.52 4.57
C GLU A 163 6.87 -10.81 5.48
N ALA A 164 7.10 -10.85 6.79
CA ALA A 164 6.19 -10.26 7.77
C ALA A 164 6.04 -8.74 7.56
N VAL A 165 4.79 -8.27 7.58
CA VAL A 165 4.47 -6.84 7.56
C VAL A 165 4.46 -6.32 8.98
N THR A 166 5.26 -5.29 9.28
CA THR A 166 5.27 -4.63 10.58
C THR A 166 5.16 -3.11 10.44
N PRO A 167 4.62 -2.41 11.45
CA PRO A 167 4.54 -0.94 11.43
C PRO A 167 5.90 -0.28 11.22
N GLU A 168 6.98 -0.84 11.77
CA GLU A 168 8.34 -0.31 11.65
C GLU A 168 8.81 -0.36 10.19
N LYS A 169 8.63 -1.50 9.51
CA LYS A 169 8.97 -1.64 8.08
C LYS A 169 8.17 -0.66 7.22
N LEU A 170 6.88 -0.51 7.50
CA LEU A 170 6.03 0.44 6.77
C LEU A 170 6.43 1.88 7.03
N GLY A 171 6.82 2.21 8.26
CA GLY A 171 7.36 3.53 8.59
C GLY A 171 8.66 3.84 7.84
N MET A 172 9.55 2.86 7.70
CA MET A 172 10.77 3.01 6.89
C MET A 172 10.44 3.24 5.40
N VAL A 173 9.51 2.48 4.86
CA VAL A 173 9.04 2.62 3.47
C VAL A 173 8.43 4.00 3.25
N GLU A 174 7.53 4.43 4.12
CA GLU A 174 6.87 5.73 4.02
C GLU A 174 7.87 6.89 4.05
N GLN A 175 8.79 6.89 5.01
CA GLN A 175 9.84 7.91 5.11
C GLN A 175 10.70 7.97 3.83
N ALA A 176 11.07 6.80 3.29
CA ALA A 176 11.86 6.72 2.07
C ALA A 176 11.09 7.24 0.84
N GLU A 177 9.81 6.82 0.65
CA GLU A 177 8.98 7.32 -0.45
C GLU A 177 8.67 8.81 -0.31
N CYS A 178 8.44 9.33 0.91
CA CYS A 178 8.27 10.76 1.16
C CYS A 178 9.52 11.55 0.78
N PHE A 179 10.71 11.11 1.19
CA PHE A 179 11.97 11.76 0.83
C PHE A 179 12.15 11.81 -0.70
N LEU A 180 11.88 10.73 -1.41
CA LEU A 180 11.99 10.71 -2.86
C LEU A 180 10.98 11.65 -3.53
N ARG A 181 9.75 11.72 -3.04
CA ARG A 181 8.76 12.68 -3.54
C ARG A 181 9.16 14.12 -3.28
N ASP A 182 9.78 14.42 -2.15
CA ASP A 182 10.30 15.76 -1.83
C ASP A 182 11.49 16.16 -2.73
N LEU A 183 12.18 15.17 -3.34
CA LEU A 183 13.17 15.39 -4.40
C LEU A 183 12.54 15.58 -5.80
N GLY A 184 11.21 15.53 -5.93
CA GLY A 184 10.48 15.74 -7.18
C GLY A 184 10.26 14.46 -8.00
N PHE A 185 10.36 13.27 -7.40
CA PHE A 185 9.91 12.02 -8.03
C PHE A 185 8.41 11.84 -7.81
N HIS A 186 7.67 11.55 -8.88
CA HIS A 186 6.21 11.34 -8.83
C HIS A 186 5.84 9.85 -8.78
N ASP A 187 6.36 9.07 -9.74
CA ASP A 187 6.13 7.63 -9.80
C ASP A 187 7.25 6.90 -9.08
N VAL A 188 7.10 6.70 -7.77
CA VAL A 188 8.13 6.08 -6.94
C VAL A 188 7.56 5.01 -6.02
N ARG A 189 8.31 3.92 -5.87
CA ARG A 189 8.08 2.87 -4.87
C ARG A 189 9.40 2.47 -4.24
N VAL A 190 9.39 2.27 -2.93
CA VAL A 190 10.53 1.70 -2.21
C VAL A 190 10.11 0.32 -1.68
N ARG A 191 10.62 -0.74 -2.31
CA ARG A 191 10.39 -2.11 -1.87
C ARG A 191 11.36 -2.44 -0.74
N HIS A 192 10.80 -2.92 0.34
CA HIS A 192 11.57 -3.35 1.50
C HIS A 192 11.84 -4.86 1.40
N HIS A 193 13.09 -5.26 1.46
CA HIS A 193 13.49 -6.67 1.48
C HIS A 193 14.33 -6.95 2.71
N GLU A 194 14.13 -8.11 3.31
CA GLU A 194 15.00 -8.66 4.34
C GLU A 194 16.02 -9.60 3.71
N LEU A 195 17.29 -9.29 3.89
CA LEU A 195 18.37 -10.15 3.45
C LEU A 195 18.90 -10.93 4.66
N PRO A 196 19.02 -12.28 4.56
CA PRO A 196 19.62 -13.06 5.62
C PRO A 196 21.07 -12.62 5.80
N LEU A 197 21.49 -12.40 7.05
CA LEU A 197 22.89 -12.19 7.36
C LEU A 197 23.63 -13.51 7.12
N SER A 198 24.51 -13.52 6.11
CA SER A 198 25.40 -14.66 5.90
C SER A 198 26.46 -14.68 7.01
N VAL A 199 26.49 -15.73 7.80
CA VAL A 199 27.46 -15.94 8.88
C VAL A 199 28.95 -15.93 8.39
N LYS A 200 29.18 -15.91 7.07
CA LYS A 200 30.51 -15.85 6.48
C LYS A 200 31.24 -14.50 6.63
N SER A 201 30.59 -13.45 7.11
CA SER A 201 31.21 -12.12 7.30
C SER A 201 31.73 -11.87 8.74
N LEU A 202 31.51 -12.79 9.67
CA LEU A 202 32.11 -12.70 10.98
C LEU A 202 33.57 -13.17 10.91
N ASN A 203 34.46 -12.22 11.05
CA ASN A 203 35.93 -12.32 10.98
C ASN A 203 36.50 -13.66 11.44
N ARG A 204 37.18 -14.37 10.55
CA ARG A 204 38.02 -15.55 10.81
C ARG A 204 39.23 -15.32 11.74
N HIS A 205 39.34 -14.18 12.38
CA HIS A 205 40.56 -13.79 13.10
C HIS A 205 40.50 -13.93 14.63
N THR A 206 39.42 -14.44 15.22
CA THR A 206 39.34 -14.53 16.69
C THR A 206 38.80 -15.86 17.27
N VAL A 207 38.71 -16.92 16.47
CA VAL A 207 38.33 -18.22 17.04
C VAL A 207 39.59 -19.05 17.31
N LYS A 208 39.91 -19.29 18.55
CA LYS A 208 40.91 -20.28 19.00
C LYS A 208 40.35 -21.69 18.79
N PRO A 209 41.20 -22.69 18.43
CA PRO A 209 40.73 -24.00 17.99
C PRO A 209 40.26 -24.96 19.08
N ASP A 210 40.07 -24.53 20.34
CA ASP A 210 39.82 -25.39 21.47
C ASP A 210 38.49 -25.17 22.22
N ASP A 211 37.51 -24.47 21.62
CA ASP A 211 36.20 -24.35 22.25
C ASP A 211 35.17 -25.27 21.61
N ASP A 212 34.60 -26.13 22.45
CA ASP A 212 33.53 -27.08 22.23
C ASP A 212 32.41 -26.55 21.31
N ASP A 213 32.11 -27.30 20.26
CA ASP A 213 31.21 -26.97 19.13
C ASP A 213 29.71 -26.85 19.49
N SER A 214 29.39 -26.63 20.78
CA SER A 214 27.99 -26.57 21.26
C SER A 214 27.37 -25.19 21.38
N THR A 215 28.09 -24.11 21.04
CA THR A 215 27.61 -22.71 21.19
C THR A 215 27.73 -21.88 19.93
N ILE A 216 27.38 -22.44 18.78
CA ILE A 216 27.06 -21.59 17.65
C ILE A 216 25.63 -21.07 17.84
N GLU A 217 25.48 -20.00 18.62
CA GLU A 217 24.28 -19.19 18.55
C GLU A 217 24.12 -18.74 17.11
N ARG A 218 23.15 -19.34 16.42
CA ARG A 218 22.74 -18.88 15.10
C ARG A 218 22.15 -17.48 15.26
N PHE A 219 22.96 -16.46 15.07
CA PHE A 219 22.48 -15.11 14.91
C PHE A 219 21.55 -15.08 13.69
N HIS A 220 20.26 -15.26 13.92
CA HIS A 220 19.21 -15.00 12.92
C HIS A 220 19.02 -13.48 12.83
N GLY A 221 20.04 -12.76 12.33
CA GLY A 221 19.91 -11.36 11.99
C GLY A 221 19.54 -11.22 10.51
N SER A 222 18.60 -10.36 10.21
CA SER A 222 18.34 -9.88 8.84
C SER A 222 18.87 -8.46 8.70
N THR A 223 19.25 -8.10 7.50
CA THR A 223 19.58 -6.71 7.14
C THR A 223 18.57 -6.23 6.10
N SER A 224 18.18 -4.95 6.20
CA SER A 224 17.18 -4.37 5.32
C SER A 224 17.80 -3.80 4.05
N LEU A 225 17.17 -4.09 2.91
CA LEU A 225 17.49 -3.52 1.61
C LEU A 225 16.31 -2.69 1.09
N ALA A 226 16.57 -1.46 0.67
CA ALA A 226 15.67 -0.66 -0.12
C ALA A 226 15.91 -0.89 -1.61
N ARG A 227 14.92 -1.40 -2.35
CA ARG A 227 14.91 -1.43 -3.81
C ARG A 227 13.99 -0.32 -4.32
N ILE A 228 14.59 0.70 -4.89
CA ILE A 228 13.89 1.88 -5.39
C ILE A 228 13.42 1.62 -6.82
N GLU A 229 12.15 1.82 -7.07
CA GLU A 229 11.54 1.80 -8.39
C GLU A 229 11.05 3.23 -8.69
N VAL A 230 11.51 3.84 -9.78
CA VAL A 230 11.06 5.16 -10.25
C VAL A 230 10.45 5.03 -11.64
N GLY A 231 9.57 5.97 -12.00
CA GLY A 231 9.01 6.01 -13.34
C GLY A 231 10.10 6.06 -14.41
N PRO A 232 9.95 5.35 -15.55
CA PRO A 232 10.99 5.33 -16.61
C PRO A 232 11.42 6.72 -17.07
N ALA A 233 10.50 7.68 -17.15
CA ALA A 233 10.78 9.06 -17.53
C ALA A 233 11.58 9.83 -16.44
N GLU A 234 11.61 9.33 -15.21
CA GLU A 234 12.28 9.97 -14.07
C GLU A 234 13.62 9.32 -13.73
N MET A 235 13.97 8.21 -14.39
CA MET A 235 15.20 7.45 -14.13
C MET A 235 16.46 8.33 -14.24
N GLY A 236 16.51 9.25 -15.20
CA GLY A 236 17.62 10.17 -15.40
C GLY A 236 17.89 11.07 -14.19
N LYS A 237 16.82 11.53 -13.52
CA LYS A 237 16.93 12.41 -12.34
C LYS A 237 17.77 11.80 -11.20
N VAL A 238 17.80 10.47 -11.10
CA VAL A 238 18.57 9.77 -10.06
C VAL A 238 20.06 10.09 -10.18
N PHE A 239 20.56 10.25 -11.40
CA PHE A 239 22.00 10.45 -11.69
C PHE A 239 22.39 11.91 -11.81
N GLU A 240 21.44 12.83 -11.81
CA GLU A 240 21.68 14.26 -11.87
C GLU A 240 22.05 14.84 -10.49
N ASN A 241 22.93 15.85 -10.47
CA ASN A 241 23.23 16.66 -9.29
C ASN A 241 23.54 15.87 -8.00
N GLN A 242 24.22 14.73 -8.11
CA GLN A 242 24.52 13.82 -6.98
C GLN A 242 23.26 13.31 -6.24
N THR A 243 22.11 13.30 -6.88
CA THR A 243 20.84 12.86 -6.30
C THR A 243 20.96 11.44 -5.74
N PHE A 244 21.65 10.53 -6.43
CA PHE A 244 21.89 9.15 -5.95
C PHE A 244 22.60 9.11 -4.58
N ALA A 245 23.57 10.01 -4.35
CA ALA A 245 24.30 10.07 -3.08
C ALA A 245 23.40 10.57 -1.94
N ARG A 246 22.59 11.60 -2.22
CA ARG A 246 21.58 12.11 -1.28
C ARG A 246 20.54 11.06 -0.91
N ILE A 247 20.07 10.31 -1.89
CA ILE A 247 19.12 9.19 -1.68
C ILE A 247 19.76 8.12 -0.80
N ALA A 248 20.96 7.67 -1.15
CA ALA A 248 21.66 6.63 -0.38
C ALA A 248 21.90 7.04 1.08
N GLU A 249 22.34 8.28 1.32
CA GLU A 249 22.54 8.81 2.67
C GLU A 249 21.23 8.87 3.47
N ALA A 250 20.17 9.41 2.87
CA ALA A 250 18.87 9.54 3.53
C ALA A 250 18.26 8.18 3.90
N LEU A 251 18.27 7.22 2.98
CA LEU A 251 17.71 5.90 3.23
C LEU A 251 18.54 5.12 4.26
N LYS A 252 19.85 5.29 4.30
CA LYS A 252 20.70 4.73 5.37
C LYS A 252 20.38 5.33 6.73
N LYS A 253 20.08 6.64 6.82
CA LYS A 253 19.63 7.29 8.06
C LYS A 253 18.27 6.76 8.53
N ILE A 254 17.39 6.38 7.61
CA ILE A 254 16.11 5.73 7.93
C ILE A 254 16.31 4.32 8.52
N GLY A 255 17.44 3.65 8.22
CA GLY A 255 17.77 2.33 8.76
C GLY A 255 18.03 1.26 7.68
N TYR A 256 18.01 1.60 6.41
CA TYR A 256 18.37 0.64 5.35
C TYR A 256 19.87 0.41 5.31
N ALA A 257 20.28 -0.86 5.39
CA ALA A 257 21.69 -1.25 5.27
C ALA A 257 22.17 -1.18 3.82
N GLN A 258 21.29 -1.47 2.86
CA GLN A 258 21.58 -1.42 1.44
C GLN A 258 20.50 -0.64 0.69
N VAL A 259 20.93 0.11 -0.32
CA VAL A 259 20.05 0.89 -1.19
C VAL A 259 20.37 0.56 -2.63
N THR A 260 19.36 0.12 -3.39
CA THR A 260 19.50 -0.28 -4.79
C THR A 260 18.45 0.42 -5.66
N LEU A 261 18.75 0.56 -6.94
CA LEU A 261 17.82 1.07 -7.95
C LEU A 261 17.43 -0.10 -8.87
N ASP A 262 16.13 -0.29 -9.08
CA ASP A 262 15.62 -1.21 -10.08
C ASP A 262 15.76 -0.56 -11.47
N LEU A 263 16.61 -1.12 -12.31
CA LEU A 263 16.90 -0.59 -13.65
C LEU A 263 15.72 -0.71 -14.63
N LEU A 264 14.75 -1.57 -14.33
CA LEU A 264 13.50 -1.66 -15.11
C LEU A 264 12.49 -0.61 -14.70
N GLY A 265 12.75 0.12 -13.61
CA GLY A 265 11.86 1.15 -13.09
C GLY A 265 10.57 0.61 -12.50
N TYR A 266 9.64 1.54 -12.23
CA TYR A 266 8.35 1.19 -11.66
C TYR A 266 7.48 0.44 -12.67
N ARG A 267 7.03 -0.76 -12.28
CA ARG A 267 6.07 -1.60 -13.00
C ARG A 267 4.96 -2.04 -12.04
N ARG A 268 3.75 -2.12 -12.57
CA ARG A 268 2.66 -2.73 -11.79
C ARG A 268 3.04 -4.17 -11.45
N GLU A 269 2.75 -4.58 -10.22
CA GLU A 269 2.93 -5.97 -9.78
C GLU A 269 4.37 -6.53 -9.83
N SER A 270 5.39 -5.68 -9.85
CA SER A 270 6.80 -6.12 -9.93
C SER A 270 7.21 -7.12 -8.84
N LEU A 271 6.53 -7.15 -7.67
CA LEU A 271 6.75 -8.16 -6.63
C LEU A 271 6.11 -9.53 -6.95
N ASN A 272 5.13 -9.57 -7.86
CA ASN A 272 4.45 -10.82 -8.25
C ASN A 272 5.24 -11.56 -9.33
N GLU A 273 6.10 -10.88 -10.10
CA GLU A 273 6.94 -11.48 -11.16
C GLU A 273 7.83 -12.60 -10.62
N ALA A 274 8.41 -12.42 -9.42
CA ALA A 274 9.27 -13.42 -8.80
C ALA A 274 8.50 -14.72 -8.39
N SER A 275 7.22 -14.61 -8.05
CA SER A 275 6.39 -15.76 -7.67
C SER A 275 5.91 -16.58 -8.87
N VAL A 276 5.83 -15.98 -10.06
CA VAL A 276 5.46 -16.66 -11.31
C VAL A 276 6.64 -17.47 -11.85
N ALA A 277 7.87 -16.96 -11.74
CA ALA A 277 9.08 -17.65 -12.21
C ALA A 277 9.35 -18.99 -11.47
N VAL A 278 9.03 -19.05 -10.17
CA VAL A 278 9.16 -20.29 -9.36
C VAL A 278 8.13 -21.35 -9.76
N ARG A 279 6.94 -20.96 -10.23
CA ARG A 279 5.90 -21.93 -10.67
C ARG A 279 6.17 -22.50 -12.07
N ALA A 280 6.97 -21.84 -12.90
CA ALA A 280 7.32 -22.31 -14.24
C ALA A 280 8.53 -23.27 -14.26
N SER A 281 9.15 -23.51 -13.10
CA SER A 281 10.36 -24.33 -12.93
C SER A 281 10.12 -25.63 -12.15
N VAL A 282 8.84 -26.04 -11.95
CA VAL A 282 8.46 -27.30 -11.29
C VAL A 282 7.66 -28.19 -12.22
#